data_7916ce6afee180c86d7073df8e4912d3
#
_entry.id   7916ce6afee180c86d7073df8e4912d3
#
_cell.length_a   1.000
_cell.length_b   1.000
_cell.length_c   1.000
_cell.angle_alpha   90.00
_cell.angle_beta   90.00
_cell.angle_gamma   90.00
#
_symmetry.space_group_name_H-M   'P 1'
#
loop_
_entity.id
_entity.type
_entity.pdbx_description
1 polymer ?
#
loop_
_entity_poly.entity_id
_entity_poly.type
_entity_poly.pdbx_seq_one_letter_code
_entity_poly.pdbx_strand_id
1 'polypeptide(L)'
;MLSATDQALIERVVTTDCHDSFGILVERHQSDLRYSLRQMTGWNEALADDLAQETFIQAFKSLKNYQGTAKFSSWLYRIAYNQMVSH
;
A
#
# COMPACT_ATOMS: atom_id res chain seq x y z
N MET A 1 -18.15 15.97 -7.03
CA MET A 1 -17.09 15.51 -7.94
C MET A 1 -16.67 14.11 -7.57
N LEU A 2 -16.54 13.23 -8.54
CA LEU A 2 -16.13 11.87 -8.29
C LEU A 2 -14.62 11.79 -8.12
N SER A 3 -14.18 11.10 -7.05
CA SER A 3 -12.76 10.81 -6.87
C SER A 3 -12.32 9.75 -7.87
N ALA A 4 -11.06 9.81 -8.30
CA ALA A 4 -10.50 8.79 -9.15
C ALA A 4 -10.52 7.44 -8.41
N THR A 5 -10.79 6.36 -9.13
CA THR A 5 -10.74 5.02 -8.55
C THR A 5 -9.28 4.61 -8.31
N ASP A 6 -9.08 3.63 -7.43
CA ASP A 6 -7.75 3.07 -7.22
C ASP A 6 -7.16 2.58 -8.54
N GLN A 7 -7.98 1.95 -9.39
CA GLN A 7 -7.52 1.44 -10.67
C GLN A 7 -7.00 2.57 -11.57
N ALA A 8 -7.71 3.68 -11.63
CA ALA A 8 -7.29 4.83 -12.43
C ALA A 8 -5.98 5.43 -11.92
N LEU A 9 -5.82 5.50 -10.61
CA LEU A 9 -4.59 6.00 -9.99
C LEU A 9 -3.42 5.05 -10.26
N ILE A 10 -3.63 3.76 -10.15
CA ILE A 10 -2.62 2.75 -10.43
C ILE A 10 -2.15 2.88 -11.88
N GLU A 11 -3.07 3.01 -12.82
CA GLU A 11 -2.72 3.18 -14.24
C GLU A 11 -1.84 4.41 -14.47
N ARG A 12 -2.14 5.51 -13.81
CA ARG A 12 -1.32 6.73 -13.93
C ARG A 12 0.09 6.51 -13.40
N VAL A 13 0.22 5.82 -12.27
CA VAL A 13 1.56 5.54 -11.71
C VAL A 13 2.34 4.64 -12.65
N VAL A 14 1.72 3.59 -13.16
CA VAL A 14 2.39 2.60 -14.02
C VAL A 14 2.79 3.19 -15.35
N THR A 15 1.94 4.04 -15.95
CA THR A 15 2.18 4.56 -17.30
C THR A 15 3.02 5.83 -17.31
N THR A 16 2.94 6.67 -16.26
CA THR A 16 3.58 7.99 -16.27
C THR A 16 4.47 8.26 -15.05
N ASP A 17 4.68 7.26 -14.18
CA ASP A 17 5.41 7.43 -12.92
C ASP A 17 4.86 8.58 -12.07
N CYS A 18 3.53 8.70 -12.01
CA CYS A 18 2.88 9.80 -11.33
C CYS A 18 2.94 9.63 -9.82
N HIS A 19 3.89 10.30 -9.18
CA HIS A 19 4.08 10.24 -7.73
C HIS A 19 2.87 10.80 -6.98
N ASP A 20 2.22 11.83 -7.52
CA ASP A 20 1.04 12.41 -6.90
C ASP A 20 -0.10 11.40 -6.82
N SER A 21 -0.31 10.63 -7.89
CA SER A 21 -1.34 9.58 -7.89
C SER A 21 -1.03 8.49 -6.87
N PHE A 22 0.23 8.11 -6.73
CA PHE A 22 0.62 7.16 -5.71
C PHE A 22 0.41 7.72 -4.30
N GLY A 23 0.70 9.00 -4.10
CA GLY A 23 0.45 9.69 -2.83
C GLY A 23 -1.01 9.61 -2.41
N ILE A 24 -1.94 9.73 -3.37
CA ILE A 24 -3.37 9.59 -3.11
C ILE A 24 -3.69 8.15 -2.67
N LEU A 25 -3.09 7.15 -3.33
CA LEU A 25 -3.26 5.75 -2.92
C LEU A 25 -2.78 5.52 -1.49
N VAL A 26 -1.62 6.06 -1.15
CA VAL A 26 -1.08 5.98 0.22
C VAL A 26 -2.06 6.59 1.20
N GLU A 27 -2.54 7.79 0.91
CA GLU A 27 -3.46 8.51 1.79
C GLU A 27 -4.75 7.72 2.03
N ARG A 28 -5.28 7.09 1.00
CA ARG A 28 -6.52 6.31 1.11
C ARG A 28 -6.36 5.05 1.95
N HIS A 29 -5.18 4.43 1.93
CA HIS A 29 -4.99 3.10 2.51
C HIS A 29 -4.13 3.08 3.76
N GLN A 30 -3.47 4.19 4.12
CA GLN A 30 -2.50 4.17 5.22
C GLN A 30 -3.12 3.88 6.59
N SER A 31 -4.29 4.42 6.87
CA SER A 31 -4.93 4.23 8.19
C SER A 31 -5.30 2.77 8.41
N ASP A 32 -5.93 2.16 7.42
CA ASP A 32 -6.33 0.75 7.52
C ASP A 32 -5.13 -0.17 7.59
N LEU A 33 -4.10 0.13 6.79
CA LEU A 33 -2.87 -0.65 6.79
C LEU A 33 -2.17 -0.59 8.15
N ARG A 34 -2.02 0.61 8.70
CA ARG A 34 -1.38 0.79 10.01
C ARG A 34 -2.15 0.10 11.11
N TYR A 35 -3.48 0.20 11.06
CA TYR A 35 -4.32 -0.48 12.05
C TYR A 35 -4.11 -1.99 12.00
N SER A 36 -4.13 -2.57 10.80
CA SER A 36 -3.87 -4.01 10.63
C SER A 36 -2.49 -4.41 11.13
N LEU A 37 -1.49 -3.60 10.84
CA LEU A 37 -0.12 -3.86 11.29
C LEU A 37 0.02 -3.76 12.81
N ARG A 38 -0.68 -2.81 13.43
CA ARG A 38 -0.70 -2.71 14.90
C ARG A 38 -1.28 -3.97 15.53
N GLN A 39 -2.35 -4.50 14.97
CA GLN A 39 -2.93 -5.75 15.45
C GLN A 39 -1.94 -6.92 15.30
N MET A 40 -1.24 -7.00 14.17
CA MET A 40 -0.31 -8.08 13.89
C MET A 40 0.99 -7.98 14.71
N THR A 41 1.36 -6.79 15.16
CA THR A 41 2.60 -6.55 15.92
C THR A 41 2.38 -6.40 17.42
N GLY A 42 1.21 -6.75 17.93
CA GLY A 42 0.89 -6.62 19.34
C GLY A 42 0.81 -5.15 19.78
N TRP A 43 0.31 -4.28 18.90
CA TRP A 43 0.13 -2.85 19.13
C TRP A 43 1.43 -2.08 19.31
N ASN A 44 2.51 -2.56 18.71
CA ASN A 44 3.76 -1.82 18.65
C ASN A 44 3.65 -0.78 17.54
N GLU A 45 3.29 0.45 17.91
CA GLU A 45 3.03 1.53 16.94
C GLU A 45 4.26 1.88 16.12
N ALA A 46 5.43 1.95 16.75
CA ALA A 46 6.67 2.29 16.05
C ALA A 46 6.99 1.25 14.98
N LEU A 47 6.88 -0.02 15.33
CA LEU A 47 7.13 -1.11 14.38
C LEU A 47 6.07 -1.11 13.26
N ALA A 48 4.80 -0.90 13.62
CA ALA A 48 3.71 -0.85 12.64
C ALA A 48 3.93 0.28 11.63
N ASP A 49 4.35 1.44 12.09
CA ASP A 49 4.62 2.58 11.21
C ASP A 49 5.81 2.31 10.27
N ASP A 50 6.87 1.70 10.79
CA ASP A 50 8.03 1.32 9.98
C ASP A 50 7.63 0.31 8.91
N LEU A 51 6.84 -0.70 9.28
CA LEU A 51 6.36 -1.71 8.34
C LEU A 51 5.43 -1.11 7.29
N ALA A 52 4.59 -0.15 7.68
CA ALA A 52 3.71 0.54 6.73
C ALA A 52 4.53 1.31 5.70
N GLN A 53 5.56 2.04 6.13
CA GLN A 53 6.45 2.75 5.23
C GLN A 53 7.13 1.79 4.24
N GLU A 54 7.71 0.71 4.75
CA GLU A 54 8.37 -0.30 3.92
C GLU A 54 7.39 -0.91 2.92
N THR A 55 6.15 -1.16 3.37
CA THR A 55 5.11 -1.72 2.52
C THR A 55 4.80 -0.79 1.34
N PHE A 56 4.64 0.51 1.60
CA PHE A 56 4.37 1.46 0.53
C PHE A 56 5.55 1.63 -0.42
N ILE A 57 6.77 1.63 0.10
CA ILE A 57 7.97 1.68 -0.75
C ILE A 57 8.01 0.45 -1.67
N GLN A 58 7.79 -0.72 -1.11
CA GLN A 58 7.79 -1.96 -1.89
C GLN A 58 6.62 -1.97 -2.88
N ALA A 59 5.45 -1.48 -2.48
CA ALA A 59 4.29 -1.39 -3.36
C ALA A 59 4.59 -0.50 -4.57
N PHE A 60 5.23 0.64 -4.35
CA PHE A 60 5.60 1.54 -5.46
C PHE A 60 6.52 0.84 -6.46
N LYS A 61 7.53 0.16 -5.95
CA LYS A 61 8.49 -0.57 -6.78
C LYS A 61 7.85 -1.72 -7.56
N SER A 62 6.85 -2.37 -6.96
CA SER A 62 6.22 -3.57 -7.52
C SER A 62 4.92 -3.30 -8.24
N LEU A 63 4.48 -2.04 -8.32
CA LEU A 63 3.15 -1.73 -8.83
C LEU A 63 2.94 -2.21 -10.26
N LYS A 64 3.99 -2.21 -11.06
CA LYS A 64 3.94 -2.71 -12.45
C LYS A 64 3.57 -4.19 -12.52
N ASN A 65 3.81 -4.94 -11.45
CA ASN A 65 3.49 -6.36 -11.37
C ASN A 65 2.09 -6.63 -10.84
N TYR A 66 1.39 -5.60 -10.40
CA TYR A 66 0.02 -5.73 -9.93
C TYR A 66 -0.90 -5.98 -11.12
N GLN A 67 -1.58 -7.13 -11.11
CA GLN A 67 -2.38 -7.57 -12.26
C GLN A 67 -3.85 -7.19 -12.18
N GLY A 68 -4.29 -6.60 -11.08
CA GLY A 68 -5.68 -6.19 -10.93
C GLY A 68 -6.66 -7.32 -10.66
N THR A 69 -6.17 -8.53 -10.41
CA THR A 69 -7.04 -9.68 -10.10
C THR A 69 -7.57 -9.66 -8.67
N ALA A 70 -6.89 -8.96 -7.77
CA ALA A 70 -7.32 -8.76 -6.42
C ALA A 70 -7.48 -7.26 -6.17
N LYS A 71 -8.22 -6.91 -5.11
CA LYS A 71 -8.30 -5.50 -4.70
C LYS A 71 -6.91 -4.99 -4.34
N PHE A 72 -6.66 -3.71 -4.61
CA PHE A 72 -5.39 -3.09 -4.26
C PHE A 72 -5.08 -3.25 -2.78
N SER A 73 -6.07 -3.08 -1.90
CA SER A 73 -5.87 -3.25 -0.46
C SER A 73 -5.40 -4.66 -0.11
N SER A 74 -5.97 -5.69 -0.75
CA SER A 74 -5.57 -7.07 -0.49
C SER A 74 -4.14 -7.33 -0.93
N TRP A 75 -3.76 -6.81 -2.09
CA TRP A 75 -2.40 -6.90 -2.61
C TRP A 75 -1.41 -6.19 -1.69
N LEU A 76 -1.80 -5.02 -1.20
CA LEU A 76 -0.99 -4.22 -0.28
C LEU A 76 -0.79 -4.96 1.05
N TYR A 77 -1.84 -5.58 1.58
CA TYR A 77 -1.74 -6.35 2.83
C TYR A 77 -0.84 -7.56 2.68
N ARG A 78 -0.83 -8.19 1.52
CA ARG A 78 0.10 -9.29 1.25
C ARG A 78 1.55 -8.83 1.33
N ILE A 79 1.86 -7.66 0.77
CA ILE A 79 3.19 -7.08 0.87
C ILE A 79 3.53 -6.80 2.33
N ALA A 80 2.60 -6.21 3.08
CA ALA A 80 2.79 -5.92 4.49
C ALA A 80 3.06 -7.17 5.31
N TYR A 81 2.29 -8.22 5.06
CA TYR A 81 2.49 -9.50 5.76
C TYR A 81 3.87 -10.06 5.48
N ASN A 82 4.30 -10.03 4.21
CA ASN A 82 5.61 -10.53 3.83
C ASN A 82 6.73 -9.71 4.48
N GLN A 83 6.58 -8.40 4.57
CA GLN A 83 7.55 -7.54 5.26
C GLN A 83 7.63 -7.88 6.75
N MET A 84 6.50 -8.11 7.38
CA MET A 84 6.44 -8.47 8.80
C MET A 84 7.13 -9.81 9.06
N VAL A 85 6.87 -10.81 8.23
CA VAL A 85 7.45 -12.15 8.38
C VAL A 85 8.95 -12.11 8.16
N SER A 86 9.42 -11.27 7.25
CA SER A 86 10.85 -11.13 6.94
C SER A 86 11.60 -10.24 7.93
N HIS A 87 10.88 -9.52 8.75
CA HIS A 87 11.44 -8.58 9.72
C HIS A 87 12.00 -9.34 10.95
#